data_ba15e3a2131eac3891b45208693c0eae
#
_entry.id   ba15e3a2131eac3891b45208693c0eae
#
_cell.length_a   1.000
_cell.length_b   1.000
_cell.length_c   1.000
_cell.angle_alpha   90.00
_cell.angle_beta   90.00
_cell.angle_gamma   90.00
#
_symmetry.space_group_name_H-M   'P 1'
#
loop_
_entity.id
_entity.type
_entity.pdbx_description
1 polymer ?
#
loop_
_entity_poly.entity_id
_entity_poly.type
_entity_poly.pdbx_seq_one_letter_code
_entity_poly.pdbx_strand_id
1 'polypeptide(L)'
;MSKAENLEQSDNGNGSAEFPTPYLGRSVRIVGKFVNVDMNQSPHPKNQRGELGKPLFNWYHNTVSKDPLTRVSAPNHFADRRHFLSTVVNQAAKGKINPQKVPVSDPAAMARHIKAVAHYMGADIVQIAKAHPNYLYASGGGRYVQDGTAKDEYATHTPEQMARKFPYIIMSTTAWDYNKLQAHRHLIGDAAYHISQIKGNMILKALEGYIKELGYTALRGVAIPQAVGVASGVGELGRNG
;
A
#
# COMPACT_ATOMS: atom_id res chain seq x y z
N MET A 1 37.11 10.00 9.17
CA MET A 1 37.27 8.63 8.70
C MET A 1 36.85 7.71 9.84
N SER A 2 35.63 7.27 9.87
CA SER A 2 35.10 6.32 10.87
C SER A 2 34.82 5.00 10.16
N LYS A 3 35.45 3.95 10.65
CA LYS A 3 35.29 2.58 10.16
C LYS A 3 33.85 2.11 10.36
N ALA A 4 33.21 1.71 9.28
CA ALA A 4 32.01 0.92 9.35
C ALA A 4 32.39 -0.47 9.87
N GLU A 5 31.98 -0.81 11.08
CA GLU A 5 32.08 -2.17 11.60
C GLU A 5 31.10 -3.06 10.86
N ASN A 6 31.67 -4.06 10.17
CA ASN A 6 30.92 -5.16 9.60
C ASN A 6 30.29 -5.95 10.73
N LEU A 7 28.98 -5.86 10.90
CA LEU A 7 28.21 -6.82 11.67
C LEU A 7 28.05 -8.09 10.82
N GLU A 8 28.88 -9.08 11.08
CA GLU A 8 28.67 -10.45 10.63
C GLU A 8 27.33 -10.95 11.20
N GLN A 9 26.33 -11.04 10.33
CA GLN A 9 25.08 -11.74 10.65
C GLN A 9 25.30 -13.23 10.45
N SER A 10 25.19 -13.99 11.52
CA SER A 10 25.15 -15.44 11.48
C SER A 10 24.00 -15.92 10.58
N ASP A 11 24.37 -16.57 9.50
CA ASP A 11 23.49 -17.21 8.54
C ASP A 11 22.82 -18.44 9.21
N ASN A 12 21.64 -18.26 9.76
CA ASN A 12 20.79 -19.36 10.15
C ASN A 12 20.04 -19.84 8.92
N GLY A 13 20.66 -20.79 8.24
CA GLY A 13 20.18 -21.41 7.01
C GLY A 13 18.72 -21.81 7.06
N ASN A 14 17.90 -21.11 6.29
CA ASN A 14 16.73 -21.70 5.66
C ASN A 14 16.39 -20.93 4.37
N GLY A 15 16.80 -21.53 3.29
CA GLY A 15 16.52 -21.39 1.90
C GLY A 15 15.70 -20.21 1.40
N SER A 16 16.34 -19.15 0.96
CA SER A 16 16.09 -18.52 -0.35
C SER A 16 17.24 -17.57 -0.69
N ALA A 17 18.24 -18.09 -1.36
CA ALA A 17 19.37 -17.32 -1.90
C ALA A 17 18.95 -16.21 -2.92
N GLU A 18 17.67 -16.09 -3.21
CA GLU A 18 17.12 -15.22 -4.25
C GLU A 18 16.72 -13.82 -3.76
N PHE A 19 16.41 -13.68 -2.47
CA PHE A 19 16.04 -12.39 -1.89
C PHE A 19 17.03 -12.03 -0.77
N PRO A 20 17.71 -10.87 -0.86
CA PRO A 20 18.59 -10.41 0.22
C PRO A 20 17.76 -10.15 1.49
N THR A 21 18.42 -10.12 2.64
CA THR A 21 17.77 -9.77 3.91
C THR A 21 16.99 -8.46 3.79
N PRO A 22 15.71 -8.43 4.19
CA PRO A 22 14.88 -7.24 4.06
C PRO A 22 15.37 -6.13 4.99
N TYR A 23 15.46 -4.89 4.50
CA TYR A 23 15.68 -3.74 5.36
C TYR A 23 14.36 -3.39 6.08
N LEU A 24 14.40 -3.37 7.40
CA LEU A 24 13.25 -3.09 8.27
C LEU A 24 13.44 -1.83 9.13
N GLY A 25 14.38 -0.97 8.77
CA GLY A 25 14.73 0.20 9.57
C GLY A 25 15.72 -0.10 10.68
N ARG A 26 16.06 0.94 11.46
CA ARG A 26 17.04 0.85 12.56
C ARG A 26 16.42 0.34 13.86
N SER A 27 15.12 0.52 14.02
CA SER A 27 14.37 0.22 15.25
C SER A 27 13.70 -1.15 15.26
N VAL A 28 13.70 -1.88 14.15
CA VAL A 28 12.99 -3.15 14.01
C VAL A 28 13.99 -4.30 13.84
N ARG A 29 13.80 -5.33 14.67
CA ARG A 29 14.54 -6.59 14.59
C ARG A 29 13.58 -7.75 14.40
N ILE A 30 13.83 -8.60 13.41
CA ILE A 30 13.10 -9.85 13.26
C ILE A 30 13.54 -10.82 14.35
N VAL A 31 12.58 -11.31 15.14
CA VAL A 31 12.79 -12.34 16.14
C VAL A 31 11.92 -13.54 15.76
N GLY A 32 12.55 -14.67 15.44
CA GLY A 32 11.86 -15.87 15.01
C GLY A 32 11.50 -15.89 13.51
N LYS A 33 10.57 -16.78 13.15
CA LYS A 33 10.13 -16.96 11.76
C LYS A 33 9.25 -15.80 11.32
N PHE A 34 9.58 -15.19 10.19
CA PHE A 34 8.72 -14.18 9.59
C PHE A 34 7.45 -14.83 8.99
N VAL A 35 6.30 -14.22 9.23
CA VAL A 35 5.02 -14.66 8.68
C VAL A 35 4.36 -13.49 7.98
N ASN A 36 4.01 -13.66 6.71
CA ASN A 36 3.30 -12.65 5.96
C ASN A 36 1.90 -12.42 6.52
N VAL A 37 1.47 -11.17 6.55
CA VAL A 37 0.15 -10.78 7.04
C VAL A 37 -0.92 -11.25 6.06
N ASP A 38 -1.88 -12.03 6.55
CA ASP A 38 -3.14 -12.24 5.85
C ASP A 38 -4.06 -11.04 6.10
N MET A 39 -4.35 -10.31 5.05
CA MET A 39 -5.23 -9.13 5.11
C MET A 39 -6.63 -9.46 5.67
N ASN A 40 -7.14 -10.69 5.43
CA ASN A 40 -8.43 -11.11 5.97
C ASN A 40 -8.44 -11.23 7.49
N GLN A 41 -7.27 -11.37 8.10
CA GLN A 41 -7.11 -11.41 9.56
C GLN A 41 -6.90 -10.03 10.19
N SER A 42 -6.82 -8.96 9.39
CA SER A 42 -6.71 -7.61 9.92
C SER A 42 -8.00 -7.15 10.61
N PRO A 43 -7.92 -6.15 11.53
CA PRO A 43 -9.09 -5.71 12.31
C PRO A 43 -10.28 -5.28 11.46
N HIS A 44 -10.04 -4.65 10.33
CA HIS A 44 -11.12 -4.13 9.49
C HIS A 44 -12.02 -5.23 8.88
N PRO A 45 -11.52 -6.24 8.14
CA PRO A 45 -12.35 -7.36 7.71
C PRO A 45 -13.00 -8.13 8.86
N LYS A 46 -12.30 -8.29 9.98
CA LYS A 46 -12.87 -8.91 11.18
C LYS A 46 -14.08 -8.14 11.71
N ASN A 47 -13.99 -6.80 11.76
CA ASN A 47 -15.12 -5.98 12.16
C ASN A 47 -16.29 -6.07 11.16
N GLN A 48 -16.02 -6.11 9.86
CA GLN A 48 -17.06 -6.30 8.84
C GLN A 48 -17.81 -7.62 8.98
N ARG A 49 -17.14 -8.66 9.47
CA ARG A 49 -17.76 -9.97 9.77
C ARG A 49 -18.34 -10.06 11.20
N GLY A 50 -18.23 -8.96 12.00
CA GLY A 50 -18.72 -8.92 13.37
C GLY A 50 -17.87 -9.68 14.40
N GLU A 51 -16.67 -10.14 14.00
CA GLU A 51 -15.77 -10.93 14.87
C GLU A 51 -15.17 -10.12 16.03
N LEU A 52 -15.16 -8.79 15.95
CA LEU A 52 -14.69 -7.89 17.01
C LEU A 52 -15.78 -7.49 18.01
N GLY A 53 -16.95 -8.10 17.91
CA GLY A 53 -18.06 -7.93 18.81
C GLY A 53 -19.12 -6.92 18.35
N LYS A 54 -20.36 -7.16 18.80
CA LYS A 54 -21.55 -6.38 18.43
C LYS A 54 -21.44 -4.87 18.72
N PRO A 55 -20.88 -4.39 19.84
CA PRO A 55 -20.81 -2.95 20.07
C PRO A 55 -20.00 -2.21 19.00
N LEU A 56 -18.82 -2.72 18.64
CA LEU A 56 -17.97 -2.12 17.61
C LEU A 56 -18.59 -2.22 16.22
N PHE A 57 -19.18 -3.39 15.90
CA PHE A 57 -19.89 -3.60 14.64
C PHE A 57 -21.07 -2.63 14.49
N ASN A 58 -21.91 -2.49 15.51
CA ASN A 58 -23.07 -1.62 15.48
C ASN A 58 -22.69 -0.14 15.41
N TRP A 59 -21.69 0.29 16.21
CA TRP A 59 -21.19 1.67 16.15
C TRP A 59 -20.72 2.01 14.75
N TYR A 60 -19.95 1.14 14.16
CA TYR A 60 -19.37 1.32 12.84
C TYR A 60 -20.45 1.37 11.74
N HIS A 61 -21.35 0.38 11.69
CA HIS A 61 -22.38 0.29 10.66
C HIS A 61 -23.52 1.28 10.85
N ASN A 62 -23.85 1.68 12.06
CA ASN A 62 -24.97 2.56 12.33
C ASN A 62 -24.59 4.04 12.51
N THR A 63 -23.37 4.33 12.89
CA THR A 63 -22.90 5.68 13.12
C THR A 63 -21.98 6.14 12.00
N VAL A 64 -20.81 5.49 11.88
CA VAL A 64 -19.77 5.94 10.96
C VAL A 64 -20.21 5.77 9.49
N SER A 65 -20.79 4.63 9.13
CA SER A 65 -21.15 4.35 7.75
C SER A 65 -22.35 5.16 7.22
N LYS A 66 -23.16 5.72 8.13
CA LYS A 66 -24.35 6.52 7.74
C LYS A 66 -24.09 8.01 7.73
N ASP A 67 -22.99 8.47 8.32
CA ASP A 67 -22.64 9.88 8.33
C ASP A 67 -22.38 10.40 6.90
N PRO A 68 -23.03 11.50 6.47
CA PRO A 68 -22.86 12.01 5.12
C PRO A 68 -21.43 12.43 4.79
N LEU A 69 -20.69 13.02 5.72
CA LEU A 69 -19.28 13.40 5.50
C LEU A 69 -18.38 12.18 5.33
N THR A 70 -18.54 11.18 6.18
CA THR A 70 -17.82 9.93 6.06
C THR A 70 -18.16 9.21 4.75
N ARG A 71 -19.42 9.21 4.33
CA ARG A 71 -19.85 8.60 3.06
C ARG A 71 -19.25 9.27 1.84
N VAL A 72 -19.09 10.58 1.84
CA VAL A 72 -18.50 11.32 0.73
C VAL A 72 -16.99 11.16 0.71
N SER A 73 -16.34 11.21 1.86
CA SER A 73 -14.88 11.18 2.00
C SER A 73 -14.29 9.78 2.12
N ALA A 74 -15.07 8.75 2.47
CA ALA A 74 -14.62 7.38 2.71
C ALA A 74 -15.03 6.39 1.60
N PRO A 75 -14.42 6.47 0.42
CA PRO A 75 -14.82 5.64 -0.71
C PRO A 75 -14.57 4.15 -0.52
N ASN A 76 -13.75 3.76 0.45
CA ASN A 76 -13.33 2.37 0.62
C ASN A 76 -13.86 1.71 1.90
N HIS A 77 -14.55 2.45 2.75
CA HIS A 77 -14.74 1.94 4.09
C HIS A 77 -15.94 1.03 4.26
N PHE A 78 -16.86 1.00 3.35
CA PHE A 78 -18.04 0.21 3.65
C PHE A 78 -18.74 -0.39 2.45
N ALA A 79 -19.40 -1.47 2.70
CA ALA A 79 -20.21 -2.34 1.85
C ALA A 79 -21.08 -1.64 0.78
N ASP A 80 -21.23 -0.35 0.84
CA ASP A 80 -21.93 0.40 -0.19
C ASP A 80 -20.94 0.90 -1.26
N ARG A 81 -20.70 0.02 -2.24
CA ARG A 81 -19.85 0.27 -3.41
C ARG A 81 -20.32 1.40 -4.32
N ARG A 82 -21.37 2.11 -3.95
CA ARG A 82 -22.03 3.16 -4.73
C ARG A 82 -21.47 4.55 -4.48
N HIS A 83 -20.34 4.68 -3.78
CA HIS A 83 -19.69 5.98 -3.61
C HIS A 83 -19.06 6.44 -4.92
N PHE A 84 -19.63 7.51 -5.46
CA PHE A 84 -19.27 8.06 -6.75
C PHE A 84 -17.76 8.25 -6.95
N LEU A 85 -17.06 8.89 -6.00
CA LEU A 85 -15.64 9.16 -6.09
C LEU A 85 -14.80 7.88 -6.11
N SER A 86 -15.14 6.89 -5.29
CA SER A 86 -14.48 5.59 -5.29
C SER A 86 -14.65 4.87 -6.62
N THR A 87 -15.86 4.90 -7.16
CA THR A 87 -16.18 4.25 -8.43
C THR A 87 -15.39 4.89 -9.58
N VAL A 88 -15.37 6.21 -9.66
CA VAL A 88 -14.61 6.94 -10.69
C VAL A 88 -13.12 6.63 -10.59
N VAL A 89 -12.54 6.76 -9.40
CA VAL A 89 -11.12 6.48 -9.17
C VAL A 89 -10.77 5.03 -9.45
N ASN A 90 -11.62 4.08 -9.06
CA ASN A 90 -11.35 2.66 -9.29
C ASN A 90 -11.53 2.22 -10.74
N GLN A 91 -12.36 2.90 -11.51
CA GLN A 91 -12.56 2.59 -12.93
C GLN A 91 -11.49 3.23 -13.83
N ALA A 92 -10.92 4.35 -13.44
CA ALA A 92 -9.98 5.14 -14.25
C ALA A 92 -8.67 4.42 -14.64
N ALA A 93 -8.29 3.33 -13.97
CA ALA A 93 -6.99 2.67 -14.19
C ALA A 93 -7.11 1.23 -14.75
N LYS A 94 -8.21 0.91 -15.40
CA LYS A 94 -8.38 -0.39 -16.08
C LYS A 94 -7.71 -0.46 -17.46
N GLY A 95 -6.76 0.42 -17.76
CA GLY A 95 -6.04 0.45 -19.01
C GLY A 95 -5.27 -0.84 -19.30
N LYS A 96 -5.26 -1.25 -20.57
CA LYS A 96 -4.40 -2.33 -21.06
C LYS A 96 -2.94 -1.86 -21.05
N ILE A 97 -2.01 -2.80 -20.94
CA ILE A 97 -0.60 -2.51 -21.06
C ILE A 97 -0.33 -2.17 -22.54
N ASN A 98 0.35 -1.05 -22.79
CA ASN A 98 0.76 -0.68 -24.15
C ASN A 98 1.71 -1.77 -24.71
N PRO A 99 1.41 -2.35 -25.87
CA PRO A 99 2.28 -3.36 -26.49
C PRO A 99 3.66 -2.79 -26.86
N GLN A 100 3.75 -1.49 -27.08
CA GLN A 100 5.01 -0.80 -27.41
C GLN A 100 5.69 -0.37 -26.08
N LYS A 101 6.76 -1.08 -25.75
CA LYS A 101 7.48 -0.85 -24.49
C LYS A 101 8.52 0.25 -24.65
N VAL A 102 8.47 1.27 -23.82
CA VAL A 102 9.50 2.32 -23.76
C VAL A 102 10.79 1.72 -23.17
N PRO A 103 11.93 1.80 -23.88
CA PRO A 103 13.19 1.24 -23.37
C PRO A 103 13.70 2.03 -22.17
N VAL A 104 14.24 1.33 -21.17
CA VAL A 104 14.90 1.93 -20.00
C VAL A 104 16.40 1.73 -20.15
N SER A 105 17.07 2.71 -20.73
CA SER A 105 18.54 2.72 -20.87
C SER A 105 19.25 3.13 -19.58
N ASP A 106 18.64 4.03 -18.79
CA ASP A 106 19.10 4.46 -17.48
C ASP A 106 18.00 4.25 -16.44
N PRO A 107 18.11 3.19 -15.60
CA PRO A 107 17.16 2.93 -14.53
C PRO A 107 17.07 4.06 -13.49
N ALA A 108 18.17 4.78 -13.24
CA ALA A 108 18.18 5.89 -12.28
C ALA A 108 17.43 7.11 -12.84
N ALA A 109 17.60 7.40 -14.12
CA ALA A 109 16.81 8.44 -14.79
C ALA A 109 15.33 8.10 -14.83
N MET A 110 14.96 6.85 -15.13
CA MET A 110 13.57 6.41 -15.11
C MET A 110 12.99 6.49 -13.69
N ALA A 111 13.73 6.11 -12.66
CA ALA A 111 13.28 6.25 -11.26
C ALA A 111 13.01 7.71 -10.90
N ARG A 112 13.90 8.64 -11.28
CA ARG A 112 13.68 10.09 -11.11
C ARG A 112 12.44 10.58 -11.85
N HIS A 113 12.26 10.11 -13.07
CA HIS A 113 11.10 10.45 -13.89
C HIS A 113 9.78 9.99 -13.25
N ILE A 114 9.69 8.74 -12.82
CA ILE A 114 8.50 8.19 -12.14
C ILE A 114 8.20 8.97 -10.86
N LYS A 115 9.22 9.30 -10.07
CA LYS A 115 9.05 10.16 -8.87
C LYS A 115 8.52 11.54 -9.24
N ALA A 116 9.07 12.18 -10.27
CA ALA A 116 8.63 13.49 -10.74
C ALA A 116 7.17 13.47 -11.20
N VAL A 117 6.75 12.43 -11.93
CA VAL A 117 5.35 12.25 -12.36
C VAL A 117 4.43 12.12 -11.14
N ALA A 118 4.80 11.32 -10.13
CA ALA A 118 3.99 11.17 -8.93
C ALA A 118 3.91 12.47 -8.12
N HIS A 119 5.00 13.24 -8.01
CA HIS A 119 5.00 14.58 -7.40
C HIS A 119 4.12 15.56 -8.18
N TYR A 120 4.20 15.56 -9.52
CA TYR A 120 3.32 16.36 -10.36
C TYR A 120 1.83 16.05 -10.13
N MET A 121 1.50 14.80 -9.86
CA MET A 121 0.15 14.38 -9.50
C MET A 121 -0.24 14.74 -8.05
N GLY A 122 0.66 15.33 -7.26
CA GLY A 122 0.42 15.82 -5.91
C GLY A 122 0.84 14.88 -4.77
N ALA A 123 1.72 13.92 -5.02
CA ALA A 123 2.37 13.17 -3.95
C ALA A 123 3.38 14.06 -3.19
N ASP A 124 3.39 13.97 -1.85
CA ASP A 124 4.31 14.76 -1.02
C ASP A 124 5.69 14.10 -0.92
N ILE A 125 5.74 12.78 -0.72
CA ILE A 125 6.97 12.00 -0.74
C ILE A 125 6.80 10.81 -1.67
N VAL A 126 7.80 10.54 -2.50
CA VAL A 126 7.81 9.37 -3.39
C VAL A 126 9.13 8.65 -3.29
N GLN A 127 9.11 7.37 -2.97
CA GLN A 127 10.28 6.52 -2.90
C GLN A 127 10.07 5.21 -3.66
N ILE A 128 11.18 4.63 -4.11
CA ILE A 128 11.18 3.36 -4.84
C ILE A 128 12.12 2.41 -4.12
N ALA A 129 11.64 1.20 -3.81
CA ALA A 129 12.41 0.12 -3.22
C ALA A 129 12.37 -1.14 -4.11
N LYS A 130 13.35 -2.02 -3.94
CA LYS A 130 13.22 -3.38 -4.47
C LYS A 130 12.14 -4.12 -3.72
N ALA A 131 11.33 -4.89 -4.44
CA ALA A 131 10.34 -5.75 -3.82
C ALA A 131 11.01 -6.88 -3.03
N HIS A 132 10.43 -7.20 -1.89
CA HIS A 132 10.83 -8.34 -1.08
C HIS A 132 9.56 -9.06 -0.59
N PRO A 133 9.54 -10.40 -0.53
CA PRO A 133 8.37 -11.14 -0.07
C PRO A 133 7.80 -10.65 1.26
N ASN A 134 8.66 -10.30 2.21
CA ASN A 134 8.27 -9.83 3.55
C ASN A 134 7.55 -8.47 3.55
N TYR A 135 7.55 -7.74 2.44
CA TYR A 135 6.80 -6.48 2.32
C TYR A 135 5.40 -6.68 1.75
N LEU A 136 5.05 -7.89 1.37
CA LEU A 136 3.83 -8.22 0.67
C LEU A 136 2.85 -8.95 1.60
N TYR A 137 1.55 -8.85 1.27
CA TYR A 137 0.54 -9.66 1.96
C TYR A 137 0.69 -11.14 1.59
N ALA A 138 0.17 -12.02 2.46
CA ALA A 138 0.26 -13.47 2.30
C ALA A 138 -0.35 -14.00 1.00
N SER A 139 -1.30 -13.26 0.41
CA SER A 139 -1.85 -13.54 -0.91
C SER A 139 -1.60 -12.38 -1.86
N GLY A 140 -1.36 -12.65 -3.14
CA GLY A 140 -1.05 -11.64 -4.15
C GLY A 140 -2.18 -10.67 -4.44
N GLY A 141 -3.42 -10.99 -4.09
CA GLY A 141 -4.58 -10.11 -4.24
C GLY A 141 -4.68 -9.00 -3.19
N GLY A 142 -4.04 -9.18 -2.02
CA GLY A 142 -4.02 -8.20 -0.96
C GLY A 142 -5.42 -7.66 -0.63
N ARG A 143 -5.53 -6.32 -0.56
CA ARG A 143 -6.79 -5.64 -0.24
C ARG A 143 -7.86 -5.77 -1.32
N TYR A 144 -7.48 -5.99 -2.59
CA TYR A 144 -8.45 -6.03 -3.70
C TYR A 144 -9.27 -7.30 -3.77
N VAL A 145 -8.75 -8.41 -3.28
CA VAL A 145 -9.50 -9.67 -3.20
C VAL A 145 -10.65 -9.56 -2.21
N GLN A 146 -10.50 -8.72 -1.18
CA GLN A 146 -11.46 -8.60 -0.10
C GLN A 146 -12.73 -7.84 -0.47
N ASP A 147 -12.62 -6.83 -1.32
CA ASP A 147 -13.79 -6.04 -1.72
C ASP A 147 -14.54 -6.63 -2.93
N GLY A 148 -14.08 -7.78 -3.42
CA GLY A 148 -14.69 -8.50 -4.53
C GLY A 148 -14.71 -7.72 -5.86
N THR A 149 -13.91 -6.63 -5.96
CA THR A 149 -13.90 -5.75 -7.13
C THR A 149 -13.00 -6.27 -8.24
N ALA A 150 -12.15 -7.24 -7.95
CA ALA A 150 -11.34 -7.91 -8.94
C ALA A 150 -11.32 -9.42 -8.71
N LYS A 151 -11.64 -10.17 -9.74
CA LYS A 151 -11.01 -11.48 -9.93
C LYS A 151 -9.56 -11.17 -10.27
N ASP A 152 -8.75 -10.97 -9.24
CA ASP A 152 -7.35 -10.63 -9.42
C ASP A 152 -6.61 -11.89 -9.85
N GLU A 153 -6.00 -11.85 -11.02
CA GLU A 153 -5.19 -12.96 -11.53
C GLU A 153 -4.05 -13.34 -10.57
N TYR A 154 -3.70 -12.40 -9.67
CA TYR A 154 -2.64 -12.57 -8.68
C TYR A 154 -3.13 -13.04 -7.30
N ALA A 155 -4.42 -13.24 -7.12
CA ALA A 155 -4.99 -13.61 -5.81
C ALA A 155 -4.41 -14.89 -5.22
N THR A 156 -3.98 -15.81 -6.08
CA THR A 156 -3.38 -17.11 -5.70
C THR A 156 -1.85 -17.08 -5.67
N HIS A 157 -1.22 -15.97 -6.07
CA HIS A 157 0.24 -15.88 -6.09
C HIS A 157 0.81 -15.77 -4.68
N THR A 158 1.92 -16.44 -4.46
CA THR A 158 2.69 -16.27 -3.21
C THR A 158 3.44 -14.94 -3.19
N PRO A 159 3.86 -14.46 -2.00
CA PRO A 159 4.68 -13.26 -1.91
C PRO A 159 5.95 -13.32 -2.75
N GLU A 160 6.59 -14.49 -2.86
CA GLU A 160 7.78 -14.70 -3.67
C GLU A 160 7.48 -14.55 -5.16
N GLN A 161 6.39 -15.17 -5.64
CA GLN A 161 5.94 -15.02 -7.03
C GLN A 161 5.63 -13.56 -7.37
N MET A 162 5.00 -12.84 -6.44
CA MET A 162 4.70 -11.43 -6.60
C MET A 162 5.96 -10.57 -6.64
N ALA A 163 6.93 -10.80 -5.74
CA ALA A 163 8.18 -10.04 -5.71
C ALA A 163 9.03 -10.27 -6.99
N ARG A 164 8.98 -11.47 -7.56
CA ARG A 164 9.63 -11.75 -8.86
C ARG A 164 8.95 -11.05 -10.02
N LYS A 165 7.62 -11.08 -10.05
CA LYS A 165 6.83 -10.47 -11.12
C LYS A 165 6.86 -8.95 -11.08
N PHE A 166 6.89 -8.35 -9.88
CA PHE A 166 6.94 -6.91 -9.62
C PHE A 166 8.18 -6.59 -8.80
N PRO A 167 9.37 -6.50 -9.43
CA PRO A 167 10.65 -6.39 -8.72
C PRO A 167 10.86 -5.04 -8.03
N TYR A 168 9.98 -4.08 -8.22
CA TYR A 168 10.05 -2.76 -7.61
C TYR A 168 8.72 -2.37 -6.99
N ILE A 169 8.79 -1.67 -5.86
CA ILE A 169 7.63 -1.08 -5.17
C ILE A 169 7.81 0.43 -5.15
N ILE A 170 6.77 1.14 -5.56
CA ILE A 170 6.71 2.59 -5.50
C ILE A 170 5.82 2.96 -4.31
N MET A 171 6.38 3.67 -3.35
CA MET A 171 5.68 4.23 -2.20
C MET A 171 5.45 5.71 -2.43
N SER A 172 4.20 6.15 -2.32
CA SER A 172 3.86 7.57 -2.28
C SER A 172 3.07 7.90 -1.02
N THR A 173 3.32 9.06 -0.46
CA THR A 173 2.58 9.59 0.69
C THR A 173 1.86 10.88 0.31
N THR A 174 0.78 11.15 1.01
CA THR A 174 0.05 12.41 0.94
C THR A 174 -0.13 12.97 2.34
N ALA A 175 0.20 14.24 2.52
CA ALA A 175 0.07 14.92 3.81
C ALA A 175 -1.41 14.98 4.24
N TRP A 176 -1.61 14.85 5.54
CA TRP A 176 -2.90 15.12 6.15
C TRP A 176 -2.98 16.57 6.60
N ASP A 177 -4.19 17.11 6.60
CA ASP A 177 -4.46 18.41 7.20
C ASP A 177 -4.29 18.29 8.73
N TYR A 178 -3.23 18.87 9.26
CA TYR A 178 -2.88 18.77 10.67
C TYR A 178 -3.98 19.30 11.59
N ASN A 179 -4.58 20.42 11.24
CA ASN A 179 -5.62 21.04 12.08
C ASN A 179 -6.87 20.17 12.16
N LYS A 180 -7.26 19.55 11.05
CA LYS A 180 -8.38 18.59 11.04
C LYS A 180 -8.03 17.29 11.75
N LEU A 181 -6.75 16.85 11.67
CA LEU A 181 -6.28 15.67 12.38
C LEU A 181 -6.35 15.82 13.91
N GLN A 182 -6.13 17.04 14.44
CA GLN A 182 -6.31 17.32 15.88
C GLN A 182 -7.75 17.04 16.35
N ALA A 183 -8.72 17.08 15.45
CA ALA A 183 -10.12 16.72 15.71
C ALA A 183 -10.41 15.22 15.46
N HIS A 184 -9.41 14.34 15.50
CA HIS A 184 -9.51 12.92 15.12
C HIS A 184 -10.59 12.12 15.88
N ARG A 185 -10.97 12.54 17.07
CA ARG A 185 -12.08 11.92 17.81
C ARG A 185 -13.48 12.32 17.32
N HIS A 186 -13.52 13.22 16.31
CA HIS A 186 -14.75 13.72 15.70
C HIS A 186 -14.76 13.41 14.21
N LEU A 187 -15.93 13.44 13.60
CA LEU A 187 -16.16 13.17 12.18
C LEU A 187 -15.30 14.02 11.23
N ILE A 188 -14.92 15.24 11.64
CA ILE A 188 -14.03 16.12 10.85
C ILE A 188 -12.64 15.51 10.70
N GLY A 189 -12.09 14.93 11.76
CA GLY A 189 -10.79 14.25 11.72
C GLY A 189 -10.84 12.99 10.87
N ASP A 190 -11.92 12.22 10.97
CA ASP A 190 -12.15 11.05 10.12
C ASP A 190 -12.30 11.43 8.64
N ALA A 191 -13.06 12.51 8.35
CA ALA A 191 -13.18 13.05 7.00
C ALA A 191 -11.81 13.49 6.43
N ALA A 192 -10.94 14.10 7.23
CA ALA A 192 -9.60 14.50 6.80
C ALA A 192 -8.74 13.29 6.41
N TYR A 193 -8.80 12.20 7.20
CA TYR A 193 -8.17 10.93 6.85
C TYR A 193 -8.65 10.41 5.49
N HIS A 194 -9.97 10.39 5.27
CA HIS A 194 -10.53 9.85 4.04
C HIS A 194 -10.24 10.71 2.81
N ILE A 195 -10.20 12.02 2.93
CA ILE A 195 -9.79 12.93 1.84
C ILE A 195 -8.34 12.64 1.43
N SER A 196 -7.44 12.43 2.40
CA SER A 196 -6.07 12.04 2.12
C SER A 196 -5.99 10.67 1.42
N GLN A 197 -6.81 9.71 1.84
CA GLN A 197 -6.91 8.39 1.18
C GLN A 197 -7.40 8.50 -0.27
N ILE A 198 -8.39 9.37 -0.55
CA ILE A 198 -8.86 9.62 -1.91
C ILE A 198 -7.72 10.18 -2.76
N LYS A 199 -7.05 11.24 -2.29
CA LYS A 199 -5.90 11.85 -2.97
C LYS A 199 -4.82 10.82 -3.29
N GLY A 200 -4.40 10.02 -2.29
CA GLY A 200 -3.42 8.95 -2.47
C GLY A 200 -3.86 7.90 -3.48
N ASN A 201 -5.12 7.47 -3.43
CA ASN A 201 -5.67 6.50 -4.38
C ASN A 201 -5.71 7.05 -5.82
N MET A 202 -6.05 8.33 -6.01
CA MET A 202 -6.03 8.97 -7.33
C MET A 202 -4.61 8.98 -7.91
N ILE A 203 -3.62 9.39 -7.13
CA ILE A 203 -2.21 9.41 -7.52
C ILE A 203 -1.73 8.01 -7.94
N LEU A 204 -1.98 7.01 -7.08
CA LEU A 204 -1.55 5.63 -7.35
C LEU A 204 -2.25 5.04 -8.59
N LYS A 205 -3.51 5.37 -8.81
CA LYS A 205 -4.25 4.94 -10.01
C LYS A 205 -3.72 5.57 -11.27
N ALA A 206 -3.49 6.87 -11.25
CA ALA A 206 -2.93 7.58 -12.39
C ALA A 206 -1.52 7.07 -12.70
N LEU A 207 -0.70 6.83 -11.67
CA LEU A 207 0.65 6.30 -11.83
C LEU A 207 0.64 4.85 -12.36
N GLU A 208 -0.29 4.01 -11.89
CA GLU A 208 -0.49 2.66 -12.45
C GLU A 208 -0.82 2.71 -13.94
N GLY A 209 -1.75 3.59 -14.34
CA GLY A 209 -2.09 3.82 -15.75
C GLY A 209 -0.90 4.31 -16.55
N TYR A 210 -0.17 5.28 -16.02
CA TYR A 210 1.02 5.82 -16.67
C TYR A 210 2.10 4.76 -16.92
N ILE A 211 2.38 3.90 -15.93
CA ILE A 211 3.35 2.80 -16.08
C ILE A 211 2.88 1.79 -17.14
N LYS A 212 1.57 1.52 -17.21
CA LYS A 212 1.00 0.66 -18.26
C LYS A 212 1.13 1.27 -19.65
N GLU A 213 0.98 2.59 -19.79
CA GLU A 213 1.24 3.30 -21.06
C GLU A 213 2.71 3.26 -21.47
N LEU A 214 3.65 3.19 -20.53
CA LEU A 214 5.06 2.95 -20.82
C LEU A 214 5.35 1.50 -21.26
N GLY A 215 4.34 0.62 -21.27
CA GLY A 215 4.46 -0.79 -21.67
C GLY A 215 4.90 -1.74 -20.54
N TYR A 216 4.75 -1.33 -19.29
CA TYR A 216 5.13 -2.13 -18.13
C TYR A 216 3.91 -2.56 -17.31
N THR A 217 4.01 -3.73 -16.70
CA THR A 217 3.01 -4.21 -15.74
C THR A 217 3.09 -3.40 -14.46
N ALA A 218 1.94 -2.95 -13.96
CA ALA A 218 1.82 -2.29 -12.68
C ALA A 218 0.59 -2.83 -11.92
N LEU A 219 0.73 -2.96 -10.61
CA LEU A 219 -0.33 -3.41 -9.71
C LEU A 219 -0.22 -2.64 -8.39
N ARG A 220 -1.37 -2.30 -7.79
CA ARG A 220 -1.40 -1.58 -6.51
C ARG A 220 -2.04 -2.41 -5.39
N GLY A 221 -1.75 -2.04 -4.14
CA GLY A 221 -2.47 -2.54 -2.96
C GLY A 221 -2.05 -3.91 -2.44
N VAL A 222 -0.98 -4.49 -2.96
CA VAL A 222 -0.48 -5.82 -2.57
C VAL A 222 0.62 -5.76 -1.51
N ALA A 223 1.16 -4.60 -1.23
CA ALA A 223 2.23 -4.40 -0.26
C ALA A 223 1.72 -3.85 1.06
N ILE A 224 2.44 -4.18 2.14
CA ILE A 224 2.21 -3.68 3.49
C ILE A 224 2.80 -2.27 3.58
N PRO A 225 1.99 -1.21 3.70
CA PRO A 225 2.48 0.17 3.57
C PRO A 225 3.59 0.52 4.56
N GLN A 226 3.47 0.07 5.81
CA GLN A 226 4.45 0.33 6.86
C GLN A 226 5.81 -0.31 6.52
N ALA A 227 5.81 -1.58 6.12
CA ALA A 227 7.03 -2.29 5.75
C ALA A 227 7.71 -1.63 4.54
N VAL A 228 6.93 -1.24 3.53
CA VAL A 228 7.45 -0.55 2.33
C VAL A 228 7.93 0.85 2.68
N GLY A 229 7.23 1.60 3.54
CA GLY A 229 7.63 2.92 3.99
C GLY A 229 9.02 2.92 4.61
N VAL A 230 9.30 1.95 5.48
CA VAL A 230 10.62 1.77 6.09
C VAL A 230 11.65 1.30 5.04
N ALA A 231 11.32 0.28 4.26
CA ALA A 231 12.23 -0.29 3.27
C ALA A 231 12.65 0.71 2.19
N SER A 232 11.78 1.64 1.84
CA SER A 232 12.05 2.70 0.85
C SER A 232 12.69 3.97 1.44
N GLY A 233 12.85 4.04 2.77
CA GLY A 233 13.42 5.19 3.45
C GLY A 233 12.47 6.39 3.58
N VAL A 234 11.16 6.18 3.51
CA VAL A 234 10.15 7.22 3.77
C VAL A 234 10.13 7.60 5.25
N GLY A 235 10.37 6.64 6.14
CA GLY A 235 10.39 6.88 7.59
C GLY A 235 10.75 5.62 8.37
N GLU A 236 10.77 5.74 9.68
CA GLU A 236 10.95 4.65 10.63
C GLU A 236 9.63 4.32 11.32
N LEU A 237 9.49 3.06 11.77
CA LEU A 237 8.32 2.67 12.55
C LEU A 237 8.33 3.36 13.92
N GLY A 238 7.26 4.05 14.23
CA GLY A 238 7.01 4.55 15.56
C GLY A 238 6.62 3.43 16.54
N ARG A 239 6.44 3.81 17.83
CA ARG A 239 6.04 2.86 18.89
C ARG A 239 4.70 2.17 18.62
N ASN A 240 3.84 2.81 17.89
CA ASN A 240 2.48 2.32 17.59
C ASN A 240 2.36 1.69 16.18
N GLY A 241 3.46 1.54 15.48
CA GLY A 241 3.50 0.98 14.12
C GLY A 241 3.35 2.02 13.03
#